data_c8c272e02d74471f66cd539107c99d1e
#
_entry.id   c8c272e02d74471f66cd539107c99d1e
#
_cell.length_a   1.000
_cell.length_b   1.000
_cell.length_c   1.000
_cell.angle_alpha   90.00
_cell.angle_beta   90.00
_cell.angle_gamma   90.00
#
_symmetry.space_group_name_H-M   'P 1'
#
loop_
_entity.id
_entity.type
_entity.pdbx_description
1 polymer ?
#
loop_
_entity_poly.entity_id
_entity_poly.type
_entity_poly.pdbx_seq_one_letter_code
_entity_poly.pdbx_strand_id
1 'polypeptide(L)'
;METIISDATRRNWDKLSVNIDNKLKSRANKQKSTKRIIPVEYLLDNDKIELIKQIIEFHSESRIQDVIYHVAKELLQNENIQERQSVREILLDFQAEHHVKRLQFKGCIPKFSCEEDFLGTLYQALLSEGEKNRRGSYYTPFEIVDDMLSGFDLGDSLNFLDPCCGSGAFLMRIQTSNPLNLHGIEDDSIAAFIAKVNLVLAYKDFEFTPNIICANFLHDGSFFERPKQFDYIATNPPWGNKSKVVSDLIDSKESFVHFFVKSYNLLRDGGKVNFLFPESILNVKSHKIIREFIISNHDLDEIHRYSSSFTGVVTNFISMHFNKAVYSPNVKVLEKDEEFYVDYSAFEYTKNKVFALLRPREEEIIKRILNKSVYSLSNSQWALGIVTGNNKEKLHTSNGPLLEKIYTGKEIEKFTLKDAKNYIFYDRDSFQQVAKDDIYRAEEKLVYKFVSNKLIFAYDNSSSLFLNSANILIPNIPGMSTKTVLAFLNSNLYQFLYEKLFGELKVLKGNLSELPFPRIDSKIDNELTLMVDEILYGGKNRQKEIDEIIYKVFEIDNPLIVE
;
A
#
# COMPACT_ATOMS: atom_id res chain seq x y z
N MET A 1 -6.28 -20.22 -15.35
CA MET A 1 -6.78 -19.34 -14.27
C MET A 1 -7.73 -18.33 -14.88
N GLU A 2 -9.01 -18.45 -14.63
CA GLU A 2 -9.99 -17.42 -15.03
C GLU A 2 -9.75 -16.17 -14.20
N THR A 3 -9.54 -15.05 -14.87
CA THR A 3 -9.44 -13.75 -14.19
C THR A 3 -10.85 -13.40 -13.72
N ILE A 4 -11.08 -13.38 -12.41
CA ILE A 4 -12.37 -13.01 -11.82
C ILE A 4 -12.59 -11.52 -12.07
N ILE A 5 -13.48 -11.22 -13.01
CA ILE A 5 -13.93 -9.87 -13.31
C ILE A 5 -15.19 -9.62 -12.49
N SER A 6 -15.31 -8.46 -11.83
CA SER A 6 -16.54 -8.13 -11.12
C SER A 6 -17.73 -8.04 -12.09
N ASP A 7 -18.93 -8.44 -11.64
CA ASP A 7 -20.14 -8.38 -12.46
C ASP A 7 -20.47 -6.98 -12.96
N ALA A 8 -20.10 -5.94 -12.19
CA ALA A 8 -20.25 -4.55 -12.63
C ALA A 8 -19.31 -4.23 -13.80
N THR A 9 -18.06 -4.72 -13.76
CA THR A 9 -17.11 -4.56 -14.87
C THR A 9 -17.54 -5.35 -16.10
N ARG A 10 -18.05 -6.57 -15.94
CA ARG A 10 -18.56 -7.40 -17.03
C ARG A 10 -19.75 -6.72 -17.71
N ARG A 11 -20.76 -6.29 -16.95
CA ARG A 11 -21.93 -5.54 -17.48
C ARG A 11 -21.54 -4.27 -18.24
N ASN A 12 -20.52 -3.54 -17.77
CA ASN A 12 -20.03 -2.36 -18.45
C ASN A 12 -19.30 -2.68 -19.75
N TRP A 13 -18.58 -3.79 -19.81
CA TRP A 13 -17.91 -4.24 -21.03
C TRP A 13 -18.89 -4.77 -22.08
N ASP A 14 -19.92 -5.47 -21.64
CA ASP A 14 -21.00 -5.98 -22.53
C ASP A 14 -21.75 -4.81 -23.18
N LYS A 15 -22.11 -3.75 -22.41
CA LYS A 15 -22.74 -2.53 -22.93
C LYS A 15 -21.90 -1.80 -23.98
N LEU A 16 -20.59 -1.94 -23.94
CA LEU A 16 -19.65 -1.20 -24.81
C LEU A 16 -19.16 -2.04 -25.99
N SER A 17 -19.64 -3.28 -26.16
CA SER A 17 -19.10 -4.24 -27.14
C SER A 17 -17.55 -4.31 -27.09
N VAL A 18 -16.98 -4.17 -25.89
CA VAL A 18 -15.54 -4.17 -25.69
C VAL A 18 -15.01 -5.57 -25.83
N ASN A 19 -14.04 -5.76 -26.72
CA ASN A 19 -13.35 -7.04 -26.83
C ASN A 19 -12.61 -7.34 -25.51
N ILE A 20 -13.19 -8.23 -24.70
CA ILE A 20 -12.73 -8.63 -23.37
C ILE A 20 -11.31 -9.18 -23.42
N ASP A 21 -10.95 -9.91 -24.48
CA ASP A 21 -9.63 -10.50 -24.65
C ASP A 21 -8.50 -9.47 -24.77
N ASN A 22 -8.74 -8.33 -25.41
CA ASN A 22 -7.74 -7.28 -25.53
C ASN A 22 -7.48 -6.53 -24.22
N LYS A 23 -8.49 -6.36 -23.34
CA LYS A 23 -8.31 -5.74 -22.01
C LYS A 23 -7.71 -6.70 -20.98
N LEU A 24 -8.04 -7.98 -21.08
CA LEU A 24 -7.39 -9.02 -20.26
C LEU A 24 -5.92 -9.17 -20.61
N LYS A 25 -5.56 -9.09 -21.90
CA LYS A 25 -4.16 -9.11 -22.37
C LYS A 25 -3.30 -7.98 -21.78
N SER A 26 -3.85 -6.78 -21.58
CA SER A 26 -3.07 -5.65 -21.02
C SER A 26 -2.76 -5.79 -19.53
N ARG A 27 -3.63 -6.44 -18.74
CA ARG A 27 -3.39 -6.79 -17.33
C ARG A 27 -2.52 -8.04 -17.18
N ALA A 28 -2.69 -9.01 -18.08
CA ALA A 28 -1.89 -10.23 -18.11
C ALA A 28 -0.41 -9.97 -18.54
N ASN A 29 -0.12 -8.87 -19.21
CA ASN A 29 1.24 -8.57 -19.69
C ASN A 29 2.25 -8.34 -18.55
N LYS A 30 1.84 -7.77 -17.40
CA LYS A 30 2.71 -7.64 -16.22
C LYS A 30 3.07 -8.99 -15.58
N GLN A 31 2.16 -9.97 -15.65
CA GLN A 31 2.40 -11.33 -15.13
C GLN A 31 3.10 -12.24 -16.14
N LYS A 32 3.28 -11.79 -17.38
CA LYS A 32 3.97 -12.53 -18.47
C LYS A 32 5.36 -11.98 -18.77
N SER A 33 5.86 -11.05 -17.96
CA SER A 33 7.21 -10.51 -18.16
C SER A 33 8.24 -11.62 -17.99
N THR A 34 9.04 -11.84 -19.01
CA THR A 34 10.19 -12.76 -18.99
C THR A 34 11.48 -12.07 -18.54
N LYS A 35 11.41 -10.78 -18.23
CA LYS A 35 12.56 -10.01 -17.77
C LYS A 35 13.06 -10.57 -16.44
N ARG A 36 14.36 -10.77 -16.31
CA ARG A 36 15.06 -11.13 -15.09
C ARG A 36 15.81 -9.92 -14.56
N ILE A 37 15.81 -9.71 -13.26
CA ILE A 37 16.50 -8.60 -12.59
C ILE A 37 17.26 -9.19 -11.41
N ILE A 38 18.54 -8.86 -11.30
CA ILE A 38 19.36 -9.22 -10.14
C ILE A 38 19.09 -8.15 -9.07
N PRO A 39 18.56 -8.53 -7.90
CA PRO A 39 18.35 -7.61 -6.80
C PRO A 39 19.69 -7.36 -6.09
N VAL A 40 20.37 -6.30 -6.47
CA VAL A 40 21.75 -6.01 -6.04
C VAL A 40 21.84 -5.57 -4.58
N GLU A 41 20.75 -5.09 -4.01
CA GLU A 41 20.64 -4.61 -2.63
C GLU A 41 20.80 -5.69 -1.55
N TYR A 42 20.85 -6.96 -1.94
CA TYR A 42 21.08 -8.09 -1.01
C TYR A 42 22.52 -8.57 -1.00
N LEU A 43 23.41 -7.93 -1.77
CA LEU A 43 24.81 -8.29 -1.90
C LEU A 43 25.70 -7.11 -1.54
N LEU A 44 26.78 -7.37 -0.81
CA LEU A 44 27.75 -6.35 -0.42
C LEU A 44 28.82 -6.11 -1.49
N ASP A 45 29.02 -7.08 -2.41
CA ASP A 45 30.16 -7.13 -3.30
C ASP A 45 29.74 -7.21 -4.78
N ASN A 46 30.29 -6.33 -5.60
CA ASN A 46 30.09 -6.32 -7.04
C ASN A 46 30.60 -7.59 -7.74
N ASP A 47 31.65 -8.25 -7.20
CA ASP A 47 32.17 -9.48 -7.76
C ASP A 47 31.13 -10.62 -7.66
N LYS A 48 30.30 -10.63 -6.62
CA LYS A 48 29.20 -11.59 -6.49
C LYS A 48 28.06 -11.33 -7.47
N ILE A 49 27.79 -10.07 -7.79
CA ILE A 49 26.84 -9.71 -8.85
C ILE A 49 27.32 -10.28 -10.20
N GLU A 50 28.60 -10.13 -10.49
CA GLU A 50 29.18 -10.65 -11.74
C GLU A 50 29.17 -12.18 -11.75
N LEU A 51 29.46 -12.82 -10.63
CA LEU A 51 29.35 -14.28 -10.49
C LEU A 51 27.90 -14.76 -10.74
N ILE A 52 26.90 -14.09 -10.18
CA ILE A 52 25.48 -14.44 -10.42
C ILE A 52 25.15 -14.31 -11.92
N LYS A 53 25.61 -13.26 -12.60
CA LYS A 53 25.43 -13.13 -14.06
C LYS A 53 26.05 -14.31 -14.81
N GLN A 54 27.28 -14.70 -14.47
CA GLN A 54 27.96 -15.84 -15.06
C GLN A 54 27.20 -17.15 -14.83
N ILE A 55 26.69 -17.36 -13.60
CA ILE A 55 25.89 -18.54 -13.27
C ILE A 55 24.61 -18.58 -14.13
N ILE A 56 23.90 -17.46 -14.26
CA ILE A 56 22.68 -17.36 -15.07
C ILE A 56 22.98 -17.62 -16.55
N GLU A 57 24.07 -17.10 -17.06
CA GLU A 57 24.45 -17.28 -18.46
C GLU A 57 24.85 -18.73 -18.77
N PHE A 58 25.71 -19.33 -17.94
CA PHE A 58 26.15 -20.71 -18.10
C PHE A 58 25.04 -21.74 -17.94
N HIS A 59 24.04 -21.44 -17.12
CA HIS A 59 22.95 -22.35 -16.78
C HIS A 59 21.59 -21.87 -17.32
N SER A 60 21.58 -21.08 -18.38
CA SER A 60 20.37 -20.50 -18.98
C SER A 60 19.30 -21.53 -19.39
N GLU A 61 19.73 -22.75 -19.75
CA GLU A 61 18.86 -23.88 -20.12
C GLU A 61 18.65 -24.89 -18.97
N SER A 62 19.31 -24.69 -17.84
CA SER A 62 19.19 -25.57 -16.69
C SER A 62 17.93 -25.26 -15.87
N ARG A 63 17.40 -26.27 -15.16
CA ARG A 63 16.29 -26.02 -14.22
C ARG A 63 16.79 -25.28 -12.99
N ILE A 64 16.00 -24.35 -12.48
CA ILE A 64 16.37 -23.51 -11.33
C ILE A 64 16.78 -24.35 -10.12
N GLN A 65 16.02 -25.42 -9.80
CA GLN A 65 16.30 -26.30 -8.68
C GLN A 65 17.65 -27.01 -8.81
N ASP A 66 18.07 -27.37 -10.03
CA ASP A 66 19.36 -28.00 -10.26
C ASP A 66 20.51 -27.01 -9.97
N VAL A 67 20.37 -25.75 -10.43
CA VAL A 67 21.37 -24.71 -10.19
C VAL A 67 21.49 -24.39 -8.69
N ILE A 68 20.36 -24.15 -8.03
CA ILE A 68 20.32 -23.81 -6.59
C ILE A 68 20.93 -24.94 -5.75
N TYR A 69 20.58 -26.21 -6.04
CA TYR A 69 21.14 -27.35 -5.32
C TYR A 69 22.67 -27.42 -5.41
N HIS A 70 23.24 -27.27 -6.62
CA HIS A 70 24.68 -27.37 -6.81
C HIS A 70 25.43 -26.20 -6.18
N VAL A 71 24.90 -24.97 -6.26
CA VAL A 71 25.50 -23.82 -5.60
C VAL A 71 25.43 -23.95 -4.07
N ALA A 72 24.29 -24.38 -3.53
CA ALA A 72 24.13 -24.65 -2.10
C ALA A 72 25.12 -25.71 -1.60
N LYS A 73 25.29 -26.81 -2.35
CA LYS A 73 26.22 -27.85 -2.01
C LYS A 73 27.67 -27.36 -1.97
N GLU A 74 28.10 -26.53 -2.92
CA GLU A 74 29.44 -25.93 -2.91
C GLU A 74 29.64 -24.96 -1.73
N LEU A 75 28.63 -24.12 -1.38
CA LEU A 75 28.70 -23.28 -0.18
C LEU A 75 28.92 -24.10 1.09
N LEU A 76 28.15 -25.19 1.25
CA LEU A 76 28.28 -26.11 2.39
C LEU A 76 29.66 -26.80 2.44
N GLN A 77 30.24 -27.13 1.26
CA GLN A 77 31.60 -27.68 1.14
C GLN A 77 32.67 -26.66 1.53
N ASN A 78 32.53 -25.40 1.09
CA ASN A 78 33.47 -24.33 1.39
C ASN A 78 33.55 -24.03 2.91
N GLU A 79 32.43 -24.29 3.63
CA GLU A 79 32.38 -24.17 5.11
C GLU A 79 32.68 -25.48 5.85
N ASN A 80 33.00 -26.56 5.14
CA ASN A 80 33.33 -27.88 5.69
C ASN A 80 32.23 -28.52 6.56
N ILE A 81 30.97 -28.26 6.28
CA ILE A 81 29.82 -28.80 7.03
C ILE A 81 28.97 -29.80 6.22
N GLN A 82 29.31 -30.08 4.98
CA GLN A 82 28.54 -30.94 4.07
C GLN A 82 28.40 -32.40 4.57
N GLU A 83 29.27 -32.85 5.46
CA GLU A 83 29.26 -34.22 6.00
C GLU A 83 28.40 -34.37 7.26
N ARG A 84 27.86 -33.28 7.80
CA ARG A 84 26.96 -33.33 8.95
C ARG A 84 25.68 -34.08 8.60
N GLN A 85 25.13 -34.81 9.56
CA GLN A 85 23.94 -35.62 9.33
C GLN A 85 22.74 -34.74 8.89
N SER A 86 22.46 -33.66 9.60
CA SER A 86 21.39 -32.74 9.28
C SER A 86 21.53 -32.15 7.88
N VAL A 87 22.73 -31.77 7.46
CA VAL A 87 23.02 -31.23 6.12
C VAL A 87 22.83 -32.29 5.03
N ARG A 88 23.27 -33.52 5.27
CA ARG A 88 23.06 -34.63 4.34
C ARG A 88 21.59 -34.94 4.14
N GLU A 89 20.80 -34.93 5.21
CA GLU A 89 19.34 -35.12 5.13
C GLU A 89 18.67 -34.01 4.30
N ILE A 90 18.99 -32.73 4.55
CA ILE A 90 18.47 -31.60 3.75
C ILE A 90 18.78 -31.76 2.26
N LEU A 91 20.02 -32.16 1.93
CA LEU A 91 20.44 -32.34 0.53
C LEU A 91 19.76 -33.54 -0.12
N LEU A 92 19.64 -34.68 0.58
CA LEU A 92 19.00 -35.90 0.07
C LEU A 92 17.49 -35.69 -0.15
N ASP A 93 16.81 -35.08 0.79
CA ASP A 93 15.37 -34.80 0.70
C ASP A 93 15.07 -33.91 -0.51
N PHE A 94 15.80 -32.81 -0.67
CA PHE A 94 15.63 -31.92 -1.80
C PHE A 94 15.96 -32.58 -3.14
N GLN A 95 17.02 -33.38 -3.17
CA GLN A 95 17.44 -34.15 -4.36
C GLN A 95 16.36 -35.16 -4.78
N ALA A 96 15.76 -35.85 -3.81
CA ALA A 96 14.70 -36.84 -4.05
C ALA A 96 13.40 -36.15 -4.54
N GLU A 97 12.98 -35.10 -3.86
CA GLU A 97 11.74 -34.34 -4.19
C GLU A 97 11.80 -33.73 -5.59
N HIS A 98 12.91 -33.09 -5.93
CA HIS A 98 13.06 -32.36 -7.18
C HIS A 98 13.71 -33.14 -8.30
N HIS A 99 14.10 -34.41 -8.08
CA HIS A 99 14.84 -35.22 -9.06
C HIS A 99 16.01 -34.44 -9.67
N VAL A 100 16.88 -33.91 -8.80
CA VAL A 100 17.99 -33.02 -9.19
C VAL A 100 18.93 -33.71 -10.15
N LYS A 101 19.23 -33.03 -11.27
CA LYS A 101 20.18 -33.51 -12.29
C LYS A 101 21.59 -33.03 -11.96
N ARG A 102 22.58 -33.87 -12.29
CA ARG A 102 24.00 -33.50 -12.15
C ARG A 102 24.33 -32.37 -13.13
N LEU A 103 24.85 -31.25 -12.61
CA LEU A 103 25.41 -30.16 -13.41
C LEU A 103 26.94 -30.17 -13.26
N GLN A 104 27.64 -29.83 -14.34
CA GLN A 104 29.06 -29.47 -14.28
C GLN A 104 29.10 -27.97 -13.95
N PHE A 105 29.37 -27.65 -12.69
CA PHE A 105 29.49 -26.27 -12.27
C PHE A 105 30.89 -25.74 -12.63
N LYS A 106 30.94 -24.56 -13.24
CA LYS A 106 32.19 -23.85 -13.53
C LYS A 106 32.10 -22.49 -12.83
N GLY A 107 32.84 -22.33 -11.77
CA GLY A 107 32.91 -21.08 -11.01
C GLY A 107 33.40 -21.34 -9.59
N CYS A 108 34.01 -20.35 -8.99
CA CYS A 108 34.39 -20.41 -7.59
C CYS A 108 33.27 -19.75 -6.77
N ILE A 109 32.46 -20.56 -6.09
CA ILE A 109 31.41 -20.04 -5.20
C ILE A 109 32.10 -19.38 -4.00
N PRO A 110 31.66 -18.16 -3.56
CA PRO A 110 32.27 -17.47 -2.46
C PRO A 110 32.06 -18.20 -1.14
N LYS A 111 32.80 -17.81 -0.10
CA LYS A 111 32.48 -18.22 1.27
C LYS A 111 31.18 -17.61 1.71
N PHE A 112 30.48 -18.28 2.57
CA PHE A 112 29.24 -17.78 3.16
C PHE A 112 29.50 -16.52 4.02
N SER A 113 28.56 -15.58 3.98
CA SER A 113 28.53 -14.39 4.84
C SER A 113 27.13 -14.22 5.41
N CYS A 114 27.01 -13.96 6.71
CA CYS A 114 25.73 -13.60 7.34
C CYS A 114 25.25 -12.19 7.00
N GLU A 115 26.10 -11.38 6.35
CA GLU A 115 25.78 -9.98 6.01
C GLU A 115 25.13 -9.84 4.62
N GLU A 116 24.88 -10.95 3.94
CA GLU A 116 24.26 -10.96 2.62
C GLU A 116 23.51 -12.28 2.36
N ASP A 117 22.53 -12.27 1.47
CA ASP A 117 21.79 -13.46 1.03
C ASP A 117 22.16 -13.85 -0.40
N PHE A 118 23.30 -14.50 -0.57
CA PHE A 118 23.77 -14.90 -1.91
C PHE A 118 22.83 -15.92 -2.58
N LEU A 119 22.40 -16.96 -1.86
CA LEU A 119 21.49 -17.99 -2.42
C LEU A 119 20.13 -17.44 -2.75
N GLY A 120 19.55 -16.63 -1.86
CA GLY A 120 18.27 -15.99 -2.10
C GLY A 120 18.34 -15.01 -3.28
N THR A 121 19.42 -14.23 -3.38
CA THR A 121 19.66 -13.31 -4.51
C THR A 121 19.77 -14.08 -5.83
N LEU A 122 20.53 -15.15 -5.87
CA LEU A 122 20.65 -16.02 -7.04
C LEU A 122 19.27 -16.57 -7.45
N TYR A 123 18.51 -17.08 -6.49
CA TYR A 123 17.17 -17.60 -6.75
C TYR A 123 16.24 -16.53 -7.33
N GLN A 124 16.20 -15.34 -6.72
CA GLN A 124 15.42 -14.20 -7.22
C GLN A 124 15.88 -13.78 -8.62
N ALA A 125 17.16 -13.81 -8.92
CA ALA A 125 17.71 -13.48 -10.23
C ALA A 125 17.36 -14.51 -11.32
N LEU A 126 17.20 -15.78 -10.95
CA LEU A 126 16.76 -16.86 -11.86
C LEU A 126 15.27 -16.80 -12.18
N LEU A 127 14.43 -16.22 -11.31
CA LEU A 127 13.00 -16.02 -11.54
C LEU A 127 12.76 -14.83 -12.47
N SER A 128 11.78 -14.97 -13.37
CA SER A 128 11.29 -13.84 -14.15
C SER A 128 10.42 -12.91 -13.30
N GLU A 129 10.35 -11.62 -13.66
CA GLU A 129 9.46 -10.66 -13.01
C GLU A 129 7.98 -11.10 -13.03
N GLY A 130 7.58 -11.82 -14.06
CA GLY A 130 6.23 -12.40 -14.14
C GLY A 130 5.97 -13.48 -13.09
N GLU A 131 6.97 -14.29 -12.75
CA GLU A 131 6.88 -15.32 -11.71
C GLU A 131 6.87 -14.69 -10.33
N LYS A 132 7.77 -13.73 -10.06
CA LYS A 132 7.79 -12.96 -8.81
C LYS A 132 6.45 -12.26 -8.54
N ASN A 133 5.91 -11.56 -9.55
CA ASN A 133 4.61 -10.89 -9.44
C ASN A 133 3.43 -11.85 -9.19
N ARG A 134 3.50 -13.09 -9.71
CA ARG A 134 2.44 -14.09 -9.47
C ARG A 134 2.48 -14.65 -8.05
N ARG A 135 3.68 -14.81 -7.50
CA ARG A 135 3.90 -15.33 -6.15
C ARG A 135 3.78 -14.22 -5.09
N GLY A 136 3.99 -12.95 -5.47
CA GLY A 136 4.15 -11.83 -4.53
C GLY A 136 5.44 -11.96 -3.70
N SER A 137 6.43 -12.71 -4.23
CA SER A 137 7.64 -13.06 -3.52
C SER A 137 8.74 -12.04 -3.79
N TYR A 138 8.93 -11.13 -2.85
CA TYR A 138 10.02 -10.16 -2.82
C TYR A 138 10.72 -10.28 -1.46
N TYR A 139 12.02 -10.49 -1.49
CA TYR A 139 12.81 -10.64 -0.27
C TYR A 139 13.02 -9.28 0.39
N THR A 140 13.33 -9.28 1.67
CA THR A 140 13.53 -8.07 2.47
C THR A 140 15.02 -7.79 2.60
N PRO A 141 15.52 -6.60 2.24
CA PRO A 141 16.93 -6.22 2.45
C PRO A 141 17.31 -6.29 3.93
N PHE A 142 18.53 -6.68 4.21
CA PHE A 142 19.01 -6.88 5.59
C PHE A 142 18.97 -5.60 6.44
N GLU A 143 19.16 -4.44 5.83
CA GLU A 143 19.00 -3.16 6.52
C GLU A 143 17.59 -3.02 7.14
N ILE A 144 16.54 -3.42 6.41
CA ILE A 144 15.16 -3.40 6.89
C ILE A 144 14.92 -4.52 7.89
N VAL A 145 15.49 -5.72 7.64
CA VAL A 145 15.41 -6.85 8.57
C VAL A 145 16.00 -6.49 9.92
N ASP A 146 17.20 -5.90 9.94
CA ASP A 146 17.91 -5.51 11.16
C ASP A 146 17.15 -4.43 11.92
N ASP A 147 16.59 -3.45 11.22
CA ASP A 147 15.72 -2.44 11.81
C ASP A 147 14.49 -3.09 12.45
N MET A 148 13.80 -3.96 11.74
CA MET A 148 12.61 -4.67 12.25
C MET A 148 12.92 -5.60 13.43
N LEU A 149 14.13 -6.12 13.55
CA LEU A 149 14.57 -6.98 14.66
C LEU A 149 15.16 -6.20 15.84
N SER A 150 15.48 -4.93 15.68
CA SER A 150 16.17 -4.12 16.69
C SER A 150 15.44 -4.01 18.03
N GLY A 151 14.11 -4.13 18.03
CA GLY A 151 13.26 -4.13 19.25
C GLY A 151 13.11 -5.49 19.93
N PHE A 152 13.78 -6.55 19.44
CA PHE A 152 13.65 -7.90 19.97
C PHE A 152 14.88 -8.28 20.80
N ASP A 153 14.65 -8.59 22.08
CA ASP A 153 15.66 -9.18 22.95
C ASP A 153 15.44 -10.72 22.94
N LEU A 154 16.14 -11.37 22.03
CA LEU A 154 16.01 -12.80 21.77
C LEU A 154 16.98 -13.58 22.67
N GLY A 155 16.61 -13.72 23.95
CA GLY A 155 17.29 -14.67 24.83
C GLY A 155 17.16 -16.13 24.32
N ASP A 156 18.06 -17.01 24.77
CA ASP A 156 18.19 -18.40 24.28
C ASP A 156 16.96 -19.32 24.49
N SER A 157 15.99 -18.91 25.28
CA SER A 157 14.79 -19.67 25.57
C SER A 157 13.55 -19.25 24.79
N LEU A 158 13.63 -18.19 23.96
CA LEU A 158 12.49 -17.58 23.30
C LEU A 158 12.27 -18.18 21.90
N ASN A 159 11.00 -18.44 21.58
CA ASN A 159 10.61 -18.97 20.27
C ASN A 159 10.30 -17.84 19.30
N PHE A 160 10.92 -17.90 18.13
CA PHE A 160 10.72 -16.96 17.02
C PHE A 160 10.04 -17.65 15.84
N LEU A 161 9.14 -16.94 15.15
CA LEU A 161 8.50 -17.41 13.91
C LEU A 161 8.60 -16.35 12.80
N ASP A 162 8.99 -16.81 11.61
CA ASP A 162 8.70 -16.12 10.35
C ASP A 162 7.73 -16.96 9.52
N PRO A 163 6.44 -16.56 9.41
CA PRO A 163 5.40 -17.35 8.74
C PRO A 163 5.45 -17.32 7.21
N CYS A 164 6.38 -16.58 6.61
CA CYS A 164 6.65 -16.56 5.16
C CYS A 164 8.13 -16.25 4.92
N CYS A 165 9.00 -17.16 5.39
CA CYS A 165 10.41 -16.88 5.61
C CYS A 165 11.26 -16.72 4.33
N GLY A 166 10.75 -17.05 3.15
CA GLY A 166 11.52 -16.96 1.91
C GLY A 166 12.82 -17.73 1.99
N SER A 167 13.93 -17.04 1.75
CA SER A 167 15.30 -17.55 1.91
C SER A 167 15.81 -17.60 3.36
N GLY A 168 15.01 -17.16 4.33
CA GLY A 168 15.37 -17.14 5.76
C GLY A 168 16.03 -15.85 6.24
N ALA A 169 15.82 -14.72 5.55
CA ALA A 169 16.50 -13.45 5.85
C ALA A 169 16.34 -13.02 7.32
N PHE A 170 15.13 -13.02 7.88
CA PHE A 170 14.91 -12.71 9.29
C PHE A 170 15.62 -13.73 10.22
N LEU A 171 15.51 -15.01 9.90
CA LEU A 171 16.05 -16.09 10.71
C LEU A 171 17.58 -16.08 10.79
N MET A 172 18.26 -15.70 9.70
CA MET A 172 19.72 -15.58 9.66
C MET A 172 20.28 -14.43 10.51
N ARG A 173 19.49 -13.35 10.71
CA ARG A 173 19.92 -12.14 11.43
C ARG A 173 19.70 -12.22 12.94
N ILE A 174 19.02 -13.25 13.44
CA ILE A 174 18.80 -13.45 14.87
C ILE A 174 20.09 -14.00 15.50
N GLN A 175 20.50 -13.38 16.59
CA GLN A 175 21.61 -13.89 17.40
C GLN A 175 21.07 -14.76 18.54
N THR A 176 21.32 -16.06 18.49
CA THR A 176 20.89 -17.01 19.53
C THR A 176 21.89 -18.15 19.66
N SER A 177 22.05 -18.69 20.87
CA SER A 177 22.78 -19.91 21.12
C SER A 177 21.92 -21.18 20.93
N ASN A 178 20.61 -21.01 20.62
CA ASN A 178 19.70 -22.13 20.40
C ASN A 178 18.91 -21.96 19.10
N PRO A 179 19.48 -22.29 17.93
CA PRO A 179 18.81 -22.14 16.65
C PRO A 179 17.59 -23.06 16.46
N LEU A 180 17.35 -24.03 17.34
CA LEU A 180 16.14 -24.85 17.34
C LEU A 180 14.86 -24.06 17.72
N ASN A 181 15.01 -22.88 18.31
CA ASN A 181 13.90 -22.00 18.63
C ASN A 181 13.48 -21.09 17.46
N LEU A 182 14.20 -21.15 16.35
CA LEU A 182 13.89 -20.41 15.13
C LEU A 182 13.00 -21.25 14.22
N HIS A 183 11.82 -20.73 13.90
CA HIS A 183 10.83 -21.41 13.08
C HIS A 183 10.53 -20.58 11.83
N GLY A 184 10.46 -21.25 10.67
CA GLY A 184 10.05 -20.66 9.41
C GLY A 184 8.98 -21.49 8.71
N ILE A 185 8.07 -20.82 8.00
CA ILE A 185 7.10 -21.45 7.10
C ILE A 185 7.25 -20.81 5.73
N GLU A 186 7.34 -21.62 4.68
CA GLU A 186 7.47 -21.15 3.31
C GLU A 186 6.73 -22.09 2.36
N ASP A 187 5.96 -21.57 1.41
CA ASP A 187 5.18 -22.39 0.48
C ASP A 187 5.92 -22.78 -0.82
N ASP A 188 7.05 -22.13 -1.09
CA ASP A 188 7.95 -22.48 -2.19
C ASP A 188 9.03 -23.44 -1.72
N SER A 189 9.01 -24.69 -2.20
CA SER A 189 9.96 -25.73 -1.78
C SER A 189 11.42 -25.37 -2.06
N ILE A 190 11.71 -24.59 -3.11
CA ILE A 190 13.09 -24.15 -3.40
C ILE A 190 13.51 -23.07 -2.39
N ALA A 191 12.64 -22.11 -2.09
CA ALA A 191 12.93 -21.10 -1.08
C ALA A 191 13.08 -21.72 0.32
N ALA A 192 12.21 -22.66 0.69
CA ALA A 192 12.32 -23.42 1.95
C ALA A 192 13.64 -24.19 2.06
N PHE A 193 14.09 -24.80 0.97
CA PHE A 193 15.42 -25.43 0.92
C PHE A 193 16.54 -24.41 1.12
N ILE A 194 16.47 -23.25 0.43
CA ILE A 194 17.46 -22.18 0.60
C ILE A 194 17.49 -21.72 2.06
N ALA A 195 16.32 -21.50 2.69
CA ALA A 195 16.23 -21.12 4.09
C ALA A 195 16.92 -22.15 5.02
N LYS A 196 16.69 -23.44 4.80
CA LYS A 196 17.37 -24.51 5.57
C LYS A 196 18.89 -24.44 5.41
N VAL A 197 19.38 -24.27 4.17
CA VAL A 197 20.82 -24.17 3.88
C VAL A 197 21.41 -22.90 4.50
N ASN A 198 20.75 -21.77 4.35
CA ASN A 198 21.19 -20.51 4.93
C ASN A 198 21.28 -20.58 6.47
N LEU A 199 20.30 -21.23 7.13
CA LEU A 199 20.33 -21.39 8.59
C LEU A 199 21.49 -22.28 9.06
N VAL A 200 21.73 -23.44 8.44
CA VAL A 200 22.88 -24.28 8.85
C VAL A 200 24.23 -23.62 8.57
N LEU A 201 24.29 -22.70 7.59
CA LEU A 201 25.49 -21.91 7.32
C LEU A 201 25.65 -20.76 8.34
N ALA A 202 24.56 -20.05 8.67
CA ALA A 202 24.57 -18.94 9.64
C ALA A 202 24.93 -19.44 11.06
N TYR A 203 24.46 -20.62 11.43
CA TYR A 203 24.71 -21.27 12.73
C TYR A 203 25.64 -22.45 12.60
N LYS A 204 26.67 -22.33 11.77
CA LYS A 204 27.61 -23.44 11.45
C LYS A 204 28.35 -24.03 12.65
N ASP A 205 28.34 -23.37 13.79
CA ASP A 205 28.96 -23.91 15.02
C ASP A 205 28.07 -24.94 15.74
N PHE A 206 26.78 -25.05 15.30
CA PHE A 206 25.80 -25.97 15.85
C PHE A 206 25.50 -27.13 14.89
N GLU A 207 25.25 -28.31 15.42
CA GLU A 207 24.65 -29.44 14.67
C GLU A 207 23.14 -29.46 15.00
N PHE A 208 22.29 -29.10 14.03
CA PHE A 208 20.84 -29.08 14.21
C PHE A 208 20.11 -29.21 12.88
N THR A 209 18.87 -29.64 12.93
CA THR A 209 17.95 -29.60 11.78
C THR A 209 17.08 -28.34 11.88
N PRO A 210 17.14 -27.41 10.90
CA PRO A 210 16.33 -26.19 10.91
C PRO A 210 14.84 -26.48 10.92
N ASN A 211 14.10 -25.79 11.79
CA ASN A 211 12.65 -25.88 11.88
C ASN A 211 11.96 -25.06 10.77
N ILE A 212 12.24 -25.41 9.51
CA ILE A 212 11.60 -24.81 8.33
C ILE A 212 10.59 -25.80 7.75
N ILE A 213 9.32 -25.38 7.71
CA ILE A 213 8.21 -26.18 7.20
C ILE A 213 7.84 -25.68 5.80
N CYS A 214 7.90 -26.58 4.81
CA CYS A 214 7.41 -26.27 3.45
C CYS A 214 5.89 -26.45 3.41
N ALA A 215 5.13 -25.34 3.55
CA ALA A 215 3.67 -25.36 3.62
C ALA A 215 3.07 -23.98 3.37
N ASN A 216 1.79 -23.95 3.01
CA ASN A 216 1.06 -22.69 2.91
C ASN A 216 0.49 -22.26 4.26
N PHE A 217 1.03 -21.20 4.84
CA PHE A 217 0.66 -20.71 6.17
C PHE A 217 -0.84 -20.43 6.32
N LEU A 218 -1.54 -19.97 5.29
CA LEU A 218 -2.94 -19.62 5.37
C LEU A 218 -3.89 -20.83 5.24
N HIS A 219 -3.45 -21.89 4.54
CA HIS A 219 -4.30 -23.04 4.23
C HIS A 219 -4.20 -24.17 5.23
N ASP A 220 -2.99 -24.44 5.72
CA ASP A 220 -2.78 -25.56 6.61
C ASP A 220 -3.08 -25.20 8.08
N GLY A 221 -3.84 -26.04 8.75
CA GLY A 221 -4.33 -25.76 10.11
C GLY A 221 -3.39 -26.16 11.24
N SER A 222 -2.54 -27.18 11.02
CA SER A 222 -1.73 -27.80 12.07
C SER A 222 -0.25 -27.87 11.70
N PHE A 223 0.45 -26.72 11.71
CA PHE A 223 1.89 -26.68 11.51
C PHE A 223 2.67 -27.25 12.69
N PHE A 224 2.05 -27.29 13.85
CA PHE A 224 2.66 -27.73 15.09
C PHE A 224 1.79 -28.81 15.70
N GLU A 225 2.40 -29.90 16.17
CA GLU A 225 1.71 -31.01 16.83
C GLU A 225 0.88 -30.58 18.06
N ARG A 226 1.22 -29.41 18.63
CA ARG A 226 0.47 -28.73 19.71
C ARG A 226 0.36 -27.24 19.39
N PRO A 227 -0.66 -26.53 19.89
CA PRO A 227 -0.70 -25.08 19.78
C PRO A 227 0.57 -24.47 20.36
N LYS A 228 1.48 -24.04 19.49
CA LYS A 228 2.73 -23.41 19.91
C LYS A 228 2.47 -21.90 20.01
N GLN A 229 2.85 -21.31 21.11
CA GLN A 229 2.85 -19.87 21.28
C GLN A 229 4.27 -19.36 21.06
N PHE A 230 4.39 -18.27 20.29
CA PHE A 230 5.66 -17.64 19.99
C PHE A 230 5.85 -16.39 20.86
N ASP A 231 7.10 -16.12 21.17
CA ASP A 231 7.50 -14.92 21.88
C ASP A 231 7.65 -13.74 20.91
N TYR A 232 8.20 -14.05 19.72
CA TYR A 232 8.50 -13.07 18.68
C TYR A 232 8.08 -13.57 17.31
N ILE A 233 7.51 -12.66 16.52
CA ILE A 233 7.21 -12.87 15.10
C ILE A 233 7.70 -11.66 14.32
N ALA A 234 8.50 -11.86 13.27
CA ALA A 234 8.81 -10.80 12.30
C ALA A 234 8.73 -11.38 10.90
N THR A 235 8.15 -10.60 9.97
CA THR A 235 7.92 -11.09 8.62
C THR A 235 7.56 -10.00 7.62
N ASN A 236 7.82 -10.29 6.34
CA ASN A 236 7.30 -9.56 5.19
C ASN A 236 6.35 -10.46 4.40
N PRO A 237 5.03 -10.39 4.63
CA PRO A 237 4.07 -11.26 3.94
C PRO A 237 3.89 -10.86 2.48
N PRO A 238 3.38 -11.76 1.61
CA PRO A 238 3.10 -11.44 0.23
C PRO A 238 1.95 -10.41 0.09
N TRP A 239 2.21 -9.27 -0.61
CA TRP A 239 1.23 -8.21 -0.85
C TRP A 239 0.49 -8.38 -2.17
N GLY A 240 -0.76 -7.86 -2.21
CA GLY A 240 -1.54 -7.80 -3.44
C GLY A 240 -2.07 -9.13 -3.96
N ASN A 241 -1.81 -10.22 -3.27
CA ASN A 241 -2.45 -11.50 -3.53
C ASN A 241 -3.84 -11.51 -2.89
N LYS A 242 -4.87 -11.63 -3.74
CA LYS A 242 -6.22 -11.84 -3.23
C LYS A 242 -6.33 -13.26 -2.73
N SER A 243 -6.35 -13.42 -1.43
CA SER A 243 -6.57 -14.72 -0.83
C SER A 243 -7.92 -15.27 -1.28
N LYS A 244 -7.92 -16.53 -1.74
CA LYS A 244 -9.16 -17.30 -1.90
C LYS A 244 -9.60 -17.91 -0.56
N VAL A 245 -8.80 -17.76 0.47
CA VAL A 245 -9.08 -18.25 1.80
C VAL A 245 -10.07 -17.31 2.45
N VAL A 246 -11.28 -17.75 2.58
CA VAL A 246 -12.23 -17.20 3.55
C VAL A 246 -11.79 -17.80 4.89
N SER A 247 -10.97 -17.07 5.64
CA SER A 247 -10.72 -17.48 7.03
C SER A 247 -11.84 -16.89 7.88
N ASP A 248 -12.38 -17.66 8.81
CA ASP A 248 -13.36 -17.20 9.79
C ASP A 248 -12.78 -16.14 10.77
N LEU A 249 -11.48 -15.84 10.63
CA LEU A 249 -10.76 -14.93 11.51
C LEU A 249 -11.04 -13.45 11.23
N ILE A 250 -11.15 -13.09 9.93
CA ILE A 250 -11.37 -11.70 9.51
C ILE A 250 -11.90 -11.63 8.06
N ASP A 251 -12.89 -10.77 7.81
CA ASP A 251 -13.46 -10.58 6.45
C ASP A 251 -12.60 -9.64 5.61
N SER A 252 -11.57 -10.18 4.99
CA SER A 252 -10.67 -9.46 4.08
C SER A 252 -10.37 -10.28 2.83
N LYS A 253 -10.07 -9.57 1.72
CA LYS A 253 -9.58 -10.20 0.48
C LYS A 253 -8.07 -10.10 0.33
N GLU A 254 -7.40 -9.38 1.20
CA GLU A 254 -5.95 -9.15 1.15
C GLU A 254 -5.21 -10.20 1.96
N SER A 255 -4.26 -10.90 1.33
CA SER A 255 -3.50 -11.99 1.97
C SER A 255 -2.74 -11.53 3.21
N PHE A 256 -2.08 -10.38 3.17
CA PHE A 256 -1.30 -9.87 4.29
C PHE A 256 -2.15 -9.64 5.56
N VAL A 257 -3.44 -9.33 5.43
CA VAL A 257 -4.35 -9.18 6.57
C VAL A 257 -4.55 -10.53 7.28
N HIS A 258 -4.74 -11.60 6.51
CA HIS A 258 -4.88 -12.96 7.07
C HIS A 258 -3.57 -13.45 7.69
N PHE A 259 -2.42 -13.17 7.04
CA PHE A 259 -1.10 -13.46 7.61
C PHE A 259 -0.92 -12.78 8.96
N PHE A 260 -1.26 -11.48 9.05
CA PHE A 260 -1.12 -10.74 10.29
C PHE A 260 -2.00 -11.31 11.41
N VAL A 261 -3.31 -11.47 11.17
CA VAL A 261 -4.25 -11.93 12.21
C VAL A 261 -3.91 -13.36 12.67
N LYS A 262 -3.54 -14.25 11.74
CA LYS A 262 -3.13 -15.62 12.09
C LYS A 262 -1.82 -15.60 12.92
N SER A 263 -0.84 -14.80 12.53
CA SER A 263 0.42 -14.63 13.26
C SER A 263 0.18 -14.06 14.67
N TYR A 264 -0.62 -13.00 14.75
CA TYR A 264 -0.99 -12.37 16.02
C TYR A 264 -1.64 -13.36 17.00
N ASN A 265 -2.48 -14.28 16.49
CA ASN A 265 -3.11 -15.31 17.31
C ASN A 265 -2.11 -16.37 17.82
N LEU A 266 -0.99 -16.59 17.11
CA LEU A 266 0.07 -17.48 17.53
C LEU A 266 1.03 -16.87 18.57
N LEU A 267 0.97 -15.57 18.82
CA LEU A 267 1.73 -14.92 19.87
C LEU A 267 1.15 -15.25 21.24
N ARG A 268 2.02 -15.43 22.25
CA ARG A 268 1.62 -15.36 23.66
C ARG A 268 1.28 -13.93 24.08
N ASP A 269 0.60 -13.77 25.18
CA ASP A 269 0.43 -12.44 25.80
C ASP A 269 1.81 -11.89 26.24
N GLY A 270 2.05 -10.61 25.95
CA GLY A 270 3.36 -9.97 26.08
C GLY A 270 4.38 -10.36 25.00
N GLY A 271 4.00 -11.19 24.03
CA GLY A 271 4.80 -11.46 22.86
C GLY A 271 4.78 -10.28 21.89
N LYS A 272 5.83 -10.17 21.04
CA LYS A 272 5.98 -9.05 20.12
C LYS A 272 5.87 -9.53 18.67
N VAL A 273 5.23 -8.72 17.84
CA VAL A 273 5.22 -8.93 16.39
C VAL A 273 5.63 -7.67 15.64
N ASN A 274 6.49 -7.84 14.65
CA ASN A 274 6.85 -6.80 13.70
C ASN A 274 6.50 -7.25 12.28
N PHE A 275 5.64 -6.49 11.65
CA PHE A 275 5.06 -6.84 10.35
C PHE A 275 5.32 -5.75 9.32
N LEU A 276 5.82 -6.15 8.15
CA LEU A 276 5.99 -5.22 7.03
C LEU A 276 4.69 -5.14 6.22
N PHE A 277 4.13 -3.93 6.11
CA PHE A 277 2.88 -3.66 5.43
C PHE A 277 3.07 -2.70 4.25
N PRO A 278 2.23 -2.80 3.20
CA PRO A 278 2.13 -1.70 2.24
C PRO A 278 1.58 -0.45 2.95
N GLU A 279 2.14 0.72 2.68
CA GLU A 279 1.71 1.99 3.32
C GLU A 279 0.20 2.26 3.14
N SER A 280 -0.41 1.68 2.11
CA SER A 280 -1.86 1.75 1.87
C SER A 280 -2.71 1.20 3.02
N ILE A 281 -2.14 0.44 3.96
CA ILE A 281 -2.84 -0.01 5.18
C ILE A 281 -3.31 1.21 6.00
N LEU A 282 -2.60 2.32 5.97
CA LEU A 282 -2.90 3.51 6.76
C LEU A 282 -4.23 4.16 6.36
N ASN A 283 -4.59 4.17 5.06
CA ASN A 283 -5.68 5.01 4.57
C ASN A 283 -6.68 4.32 3.63
N VAL A 284 -6.31 3.29 2.88
CA VAL A 284 -7.19 2.68 1.87
C VAL A 284 -8.41 2.03 2.52
N LYS A 285 -9.60 2.32 1.98
CA LYS A 285 -10.89 1.87 2.53
C LYS A 285 -11.00 0.35 2.67
N SER A 286 -10.47 -0.44 1.75
CA SER A 286 -10.50 -1.91 1.83
C SER A 286 -9.74 -2.48 3.04
N HIS A 287 -8.85 -1.69 3.64
CA HIS A 287 -8.06 -2.07 4.81
C HIS A 287 -8.68 -1.60 6.14
N LYS A 288 -9.90 -1.04 6.12
CA LYS A 288 -10.57 -0.56 7.33
C LYS A 288 -10.67 -1.65 8.40
N ILE A 289 -11.03 -2.87 8.02
CA ILE A 289 -11.25 -3.98 8.96
C ILE A 289 -10.00 -4.33 9.77
N ILE A 290 -8.82 -4.29 9.15
CA ILE A 290 -7.57 -4.53 9.88
C ILE A 290 -7.20 -3.36 10.79
N ARG A 291 -7.50 -2.11 10.39
CA ARG A 291 -7.32 -0.94 11.26
C ARG A 291 -8.24 -0.99 12.48
N GLU A 292 -9.51 -1.41 12.30
CA GLU A 292 -10.44 -1.64 13.41
C GLU A 292 -9.94 -2.72 14.36
N PHE A 293 -9.38 -3.82 13.83
CA PHE A 293 -8.73 -4.86 14.64
C PHE A 293 -7.58 -4.28 15.45
N ILE A 294 -6.68 -3.51 14.85
CA ILE A 294 -5.54 -2.89 15.53
C ILE A 294 -6.00 -1.90 16.60
N ILE A 295 -6.97 -1.04 16.28
CA ILE A 295 -7.52 -0.07 17.25
C ILE A 295 -8.15 -0.80 18.45
N SER A 296 -8.88 -1.89 18.22
CA SER A 296 -9.57 -2.60 19.31
C SER A 296 -8.62 -3.30 20.28
N ASN A 297 -7.42 -3.67 19.86
CA ASN A 297 -6.42 -4.31 20.71
C ASN A 297 -5.59 -3.30 21.51
N HIS A 298 -5.40 -2.08 21.01
CA HIS A 298 -4.63 -1.03 21.68
C HIS A 298 -3.19 -1.42 22.06
N ASP A 299 -2.52 -2.20 21.21
CA ASP A 299 -1.21 -2.77 21.46
C ASP A 299 -0.18 -2.51 20.34
N LEU A 300 -0.52 -1.65 19.38
CA LEU A 300 0.42 -1.11 18.41
C LEU A 300 1.34 -0.10 19.11
N ASP A 301 2.61 -0.37 19.10
CA ASP A 301 3.63 0.38 19.84
C ASP A 301 4.38 1.36 18.94
N GLU A 302 4.77 0.90 17.73
CA GLU A 302 5.56 1.70 16.81
C GLU A 302 5.17 1.49 15.35
N ILE A 303 5.27 2.55 14.56
CA ILE A 303 5.19 2.56 13.09
C ILE A 303 6.47 3.16 12.55
N HIS A 304 7.21 2.42 11.73
CA HIS A 304 8.34 2.96 10.99
C HIS A 304 8.00 3.13 9.51
N ARG A 305 8.09 4.36 8.98
CA ARG A 305 7.89 4.69 7.56
C ARG A 305 9.22 4.74 6.84
N TYR A 306 9.45 3.81 5.93
CA TYR A 306 10.67 3.75 5.15
C TYR A 306 10.60 4.68 3.94
N SER A 307 11.68 5.43 3.70
CA SER A 307 11.86 6.28 2.51
C SER A 307 12.52 5.53 1.35
N SER A 308 13.05 4.34 1.60
CA SER A 308 13.72 3.49 0.62
C SER A 308 12.73 2.61 -0.14
N SER A 309 13.05 2.28 -1.39
CA SER A 309 12.39 1.24 -2.16
C SER A 309 13.42 0.17 -2.49
N PHE A 310 13.00 -1.08 -2.59
CA PHE A 310 13.87 -2.17 -3.03
C PHE A 310 13.36 -2.82 -4.33
N THR A 311 14.22 -3.57 -5.01
CA THR A 311 13.95 -4.12 -6.34
C THR A 311 12.61 -4.86 -6.41
N GLY A 312 11.75 -4.43 -7.32
CA GLY A 312 10.44 -5.02 -7.56
C GLY A 312 9.31 -4.44 -6.71
N VAL A 313 9.59 -3.69 -5.65
CA VAL A 313 8.60 -3.02 -4.82
C VAL A 313 8.47 -1.56 -5.23
N VAL A 314 7.35 -1.23 -5.86
CA VAL A 314 7.02 0.14 -6.35
C VAL A 314 6.17 0.90 -5.33
N THR A 315 5.65 0.20 -4.34
CA THR A 315 4.72 0.74 -3.34
C THR A 315 5.50 1.09 -2.08
N ASN A 316 5.26 2.27 -1.53
CA ASN A 316 5.78 2.61 -0.21
C ASN A 316 5.32 1.58 0.83
N PHE A 317 6.14 1.36 1.84
CA PHE A 317 5.87 0.38 2.88
C PHE A 317 6.27 0.92 4.25
N ILE A 318 5.74 0.26 5.27
CA ILE A 318 5.94 0.58 6.68
C ILE A 318 6.12 -0.72 7.47
N SER A 319 6.83 -0.67 8.57
CA SER A 319 6.72 -1.72 9.59
C SER A 319 5.84 -1.24 10.74
N MET A 320 5.13 -2.18 11.34
CA MET A 320 4.33 -1.97 12.55
C MET A 320 4.74 -2.95 13.63
N HIS A 321 5.06 -2.45 14.80
CA HIS A 321 5.45 -3.22 15.98
C HIS A 321 4.31 -3.28 16.99
N PHE A 322 4.01 -4.48 17.46
CA PHE A 322 2.95 -4.71 18.44
C PHE A 322 3.49 -5.47 19.63
N ASN A 323 3.02 -5.12 20.81
CA ASN A 323 3.23 -5.85 22.06
C ASN A 323 1.89 -6.46 22.52
N LYS A 324 1.60 -7.69 22.13
CA LYS A 324 0.29 -8.32 22.34
C LYS A 324 -0.17 -8.25 23.79
N ALA A 325 -1.40 -7.76 23.97
CA ALA A 325 -2.04 -7.56 25.27
C ALA A 325 -1.31 -6.56 26.21
N VAL A 326 -0.42 -5.74 25.68
CA VAL A 326 0.22 -4.64 26.40
C VAL A 326 -0.38 -3.33 25.90
N TYR A 327 -1.14 -2.65 26.75
CA TYR A 327 -1.79 -1.39 26.39
C TYR A 327 -0.77 -0.30 26.04
N SER A 328 -0.88 0.26 24.85
CA SER A 328 -0.08 1.41 24.40
C SER A 328 -0.99 2.63 24.24
N PRO A 329 -0.80 3.69 25.02
CA PRO A 329 -1.63 4.91 24.91
C PRO A 329 -1.33 5.72 23.66
N ASN A 330 -0.10 5.66 23.20
CA ASN A 330 0.40 6.38 22.03
C ASN A 330 1.20 5.46 21.13
N VAL A 331 1.20 5.74 19.86
CA VAL A 331 2.02 5.04 18.86
C VAL A 331 3.22 5.91 18.51
N LYS A 332 4.41 5.36 18.70
CA LYS A 332 5.64 5.97 18.26
C LYS A 332 5.74 5.90 16.74
N VAL A 333 6.06 6.98 16.08
CA VAL A 333 6.25 7.04 14.63
C VAL A 333 7.68 7.44 14.31
N LEU A 334 8.36 6.62 13.52
CA LEU A 334 9.66 6.91 12.94
C LEU A 334 9.48 7.23 11.45
N GLU A 335 9.92 8.41 11.03
CA GLU A 335 9.84 8.83 9.63
C GLU A 335 11.11 9.61 9.27
N LYS A 336 11.97 9.04 8.41
CA LYS A 336 13.31 9.58 8.11
C LYS A 336 14.12 9.71 9.40
N ASP A 337 14.56 10.94 9.72
CA ASP A 337 15.34 11.26 10.93
C ASP A 337 14.47 11.84 12.06
N GLU A 338 13.14 11.75 11.94
CA GLU A 338 12.20 12.29 12.91
C GLU A 338 11.50 11.18 13.69
N GLU A 339 11.30 11.45 14.98
CA GLU A 339 10.49 10.64 15.89
C GLU A 339 9.39 11.50 16.51
N PHE A 340 8.16 11.00 16.51
CA PHE A 340 7.02 11.64 17.17
C PHE A 340 6.01 10.61 17.64
N TYR A 341 5.06 11.03 18.48
CA TYR A 341 4.04 10.16 19.06
C TYR A 341 2.67 10.59 18.59
N VAL A 342 1.83 9.60 18.26
CA VAL A 342 0.44 9.78 17.83
C VAL A 342 -0.48 9.12 18.85
N ASP A 343 -1.46 9.89 19.34
CA ASP A 343 -2.51 9.37 20.22
C ASP A 343 -3.46 8.45 19.43
N TYR A 344 -3.88 7.33 20.01
CA TYR A 344 -4.82 6.42 19.35
C TYR A 344 -6.13 7.08 18.93
N SER A 345 -6.58 8.13 19.62
CA SER A 345 -7.77 8.89 19.24
C SER A 345 -7.68 9.51 17.84
N ALA A 346 -6.47 9.78 17.35
CA ALA A 346 -6.26 10.29 15.99
C ALA A 346 -6.69 9.29 14.90
N PHE A 347 -6.67 8.00 15.19
CA PHE A 347 -7.12 6.95 14.27
C PHE A 347 -8.65 6.84 14.16
N GLU A 348 -9.35 7.58 15.02
CA GLU A 348 -10.82 7.63 15.07
C GLU A 348 -11.42 8.85 14.33
N TYR A 349 -10.61 9.79 13.84
CA TYR A 349 -11.09 11.04 13.24
C TYR A 349 -11.89 10.83 11.96
N THR A 350 -11.72 9.70 11.28
CA THR A 350 -12.44 9.38 10.04
C THR A 350 -13.30 8.12 10.18
N LYS A 351 -14.39 8.02 9.42
CA LYS A 351 -15.26 6.82 9.38
C LYS A 351 -14.52 5.57 8.88
N ASN A 352 -13.49 5.76 8.08
CA ASN A 352 -12.65 4.67 7.57
C ASN A 352 -11.51 4.32 8.52
N LYS A 353 -11.43 4.94 9.72
CA LYS A 353 -10.37 4.69 10.71
C LYS A 353 -8.98 4.87 10.09
N VAL A 354 -8.78 5.95 9.37
CA VAL A 354 -7.48 6.26 8.77
C VAL A 354 -6.44 6.45 9.87
N PHE A 355 -5.30 5.79 9.76
CA PHE A 355 -4.17 6.00 10.64
C PHE A 355 -3.45 7.29 10.22
N ALA A 356 -4.01 8.41 10.69
CA ALA A 356 -3.44 9.73 10.44
C ALA A 356 -2.22 9.92 11.34
N LEU A 357 -1.02 9.83 10.76
CA LEU A 357 0.24 10.00 11.47
C LEU A 357 0.54 11.49 11.66
N LEU A 358 -0.05 12.07 12.69
CA LEU A 358 -0.03 13.50 12.96
C LEU A 358 1.05 13.88 13.96
N ARG A 359 1.85 14.88 13.62
CA ARG A 359 2.74 15.51 14.60
C ARG A 359 1.89 16.26 15.65
N PRO A 360 2.38 16.47 16.88
CA PRO A 360 1.57 17.06 17.97
C PRO A 360 0.87 18.37 17.59
N ARG A 361 1.55 19.23 16.84
CA ARG A 361 0.97 20.51 16.41
C ARG A 361 -0.06 20.36 15.28
N GLU A 362 0.12 19.40 14.38
CA GLU A 362 -0.83 19.05 13.34
C GLU A 362 -2.12 18.51 13.98
N GLU A 363 -1.98 17.65 14.97
CA GLU A 363 -3.08 17.09 15.73
C GLU A 363 -3.87 18.16 16.48
N GLU A 364 -3.18 19.13 17.11
CA GLU A 364 -3.81 20.27 17.77
C GLU A 364 -4.71 21.06 16.80
N ILE A 365 -4.20 21.36 15.61
CA ILE A 365 -4.95 22.07 14.57
C ILE A 365 -6.18 21.25 14.15
N ILE A 366 -6.01 19.96 13.88
CA ILE A 366 -7.11 19.08 13.48
C ILE A 366 -8.16 18.96 14.58
N LYS A 367 -7.76 18.78 15.84
CA LYS A 367 -8.67 18.76 17.00
C LYS A 367 -9.48 20.08 17.09
N ARG A 368 -8.86 21.23 16.88
CA ARG A 368 -9.56 22.53 16.86
C ARG A 368 -10.60 22.59 15.74
N ILE A 369 -10.23 22.15 14.53
CA ILE A 369 -11.17 22.12 13.41
C ILE A 369 -12.36 21.20 13.73
N LEU A 370 -12.11 19.99 14.19
CA LEU A 370 -13.15 19.01 14.53
C LEU A 370 -14.08 19.53 15.62
N ASN A 371 -13.53 20.12 16.69
CA ASN A 371 -14.31 20.64 17.82
C ASN A 371 -15.20 21.84 17.46
N LYS A 372 -14.78 22.67 16.50
CA LYS A 372 -15.56 23.83 16.04
C LYS A 372 -16.53 23.51 14.92
N SER A 373 -16.46 22.33 14.36
CA SER A 373 -17.28 21.91 13.24
C SER A 373 -18.54 21.21 13.70
N VAL A 374 -19.65 21.55 13.09
CA VAL A 374 -20.98 20.99 13.39
C VAL A 374 -21.67 20.44 12.14
N TYR A 375 -21.13 20.72 10.97
CA TYR A 375 -21.65 20.29 9.68
C TYR A 375 -20.62 19.51 8.90
N SER A 376 -21.05 18.84 7.82
CA SER A 376 -20.21 18.20 6.82
C SER A 376 -20.91 18.22 5.46
N LEU A 377 -20.21 17.80 4.41
CA LEU A 377 -20.80 17.67 3.06
C LEU A 377 -21.69 16.44 2.87
N SER A 378 -22.02 15.70 3.95
CA SER A 378 -22.80 14.46 3.87
C SER A 378 -24.20 14.65 3.26
N ASN A 379 -24.82 15.80 3.45
CA ASN A 379 -26.15 16.15 2.93
C ASN A 379 -26.12 16.81 1.54
N SER A 380 -24.95 16.93 0.93
CA SER A 380 -24.75 17.53 -0.40
C SER A 380 -25.10 16.55 -1.52
N GLN A 381 -25.40 17.08 -2.72
CA GLN A 381 -25.62 16.25 -3.89
C GLN A 381 -24.31 16.07 -4.67
N TRP A 382 -24.14 14.87 -5.23
CA TRP A 382 -22.90 14.48 -5.88
C TRP A 382 -23.18 13.77 -7.20
N ALA A 383 -22.37 14.05 -8.21
CA ALA A 383 -22.37 13.29 -9.44
C ALA A 383 -20.95 13.02 -9.95
N LEU A 384 -20.80 11.87 -10.59
CA LEU A 384 -19.67 11.60 -11.46
C LEU A 384 -19.90 12.33 -12.78
N GLY A 385 -18.86 12.89 -13.35
CA GLY A 385 -18.92 13.38 -14.72
C GLY A 385 -19.24 12.24 -15.71
N ILE A 386 -19.70 12.59 -16.90
CA ILE A 386 -20.16 11.68 -17.94
C ILE A 386 -19.07 10.67 -18.31
N VAL A 387 -19.41 9.37 -18.31
CA VAL A 387 -18.60 8.31 -18.88
C VAL A 387 -19.14 8.00 -20.25
N THR A 388 -18.50 8.47 -21.29
CA THR A 388 -19.01 8.34 -22.68
C THR A 388 -18.95 6.89 -23.19
N GLY A 389 -18.01 6.08 -22.66
CA GLY A 389 -17.68 4.76 -23.18
C GLY A 389 -16.64 4.80 -24.31
N ASN A 390 -16.71 5.77 -25.20
CA ASN A 390 -15.74 6.00 -26.27
C ASN A 390 -15.52 7.49 -26.52
N ASN A 391 -14.53 8.07 -25.80
CA ASN A 391 -14.22 9.49 -25.95
C ASN A 391 -13.74 9.88 -27.35
N LYS A 392 -13.08 8.98 -28.09
CA LYS A 392 -12.53 9.28 -29.41
C LYS A 392 -13.65 9.51 -30.45
N GLU A 393 -14.76 8.84 -30.29
CA GLU A 393 -15.91 8.91 -31.19
C GLU A 393 -16.87 10.04 -30.81
N LYS A 394 -17.07 10.27 -29.50
CA LYS A 394 -18.13 11.16 -29.00
C LYS A 394 -17.67 12.59 -28.69
N LEU A 395 -16.36 12.83 -28.62
CA LEU A 395 -15.83 14.16 -28.35
C LEU A 395 -15.37 14.84 -29.63
N HIS A 396 -15.73 16.11 -29.77
CA HIS A 396 -15.33 16.97 -30.87
C HIS A 396 -14.41 18.07 -30.33
N THR A 397 -13.41 18.48 -31.11
CA THR A 397 -12.47 19.55 -30.75
C THR A 397 -12.88 20.94 -31.24
N SER A 398 -13.93 20.99 -32.05
CA SER A 398 -14.53 22.24 -32.57
C SER A 398 -15.99 22.29 -32.25
N ASN A 399 -16.51 23.51 -32.07
CA ASN A 399 -17.93 23.75 -31.89
C ASN A 399 -18.73 23.43 -33.17
N GLY A 400 -19.96 22.98 -33.03
CA GLY A 400 -20.84 22.60 -34.13
C GLY A 400 -22.31 22.65 -33.72
N PRO A 401 -23.23 22.50 -34.69
CA PRO A 401 -24.68 22.47 -34.39
C PRO A 401 -25.00 21.37 -33.37
N LEU A 402 -25.80 21.67 -32.36
CA LEU A 402 -26.22 20.78 -31.29
C LEU A 402 -25.11 20.23 -30.39
N LEU A 403 -23.87 20.73 -30.53
CA LEU A 403 -22.79 20.40 -29.65
C LEU A 403 -22.72 21.35 -28.45
N GLU A 404 -22.52 20.77 -27.27
CA GLU A 404 -22.35 21.50 -26.01
C GLU A 404 -20.91 21.41 -25.52
N LYS A 405 -20.44 22.46 -24.85
CA LYS A 405 -19.14 22.44 -24.17
C LYS A 405 -19.11 21.35 -23.10
N ILE A 406 -18.03 20.56 -23.10
CA ILE A 406 -17.78 19.57 -22.06
C ILE A 406 -16.35 19.69 -21.53
N TYR A 407 -16.21 19.70 -20.23
CA TYR A 407 -14.96 19.92 -19.53
C TYR A 407 -14.37 18.61 -19.02
N THR A 408 -13.04 18.56 -18.94
CA THR A 408 -12.29 17.50 -18.26
C THR A 408 -11.68 18.04 -16.97
N GLY A 409 -11.03 17.18 -16.17
CA GLY A 409 -10.26 17.65 -15.03
C GLY A 409 -9.10 18.60 -15.36
N LYS A 410 -8.69 18.69 -16.64
CA LYS A 410 -7.58 19.57 -17.08
C LYS A 410 -7.96 21.04 -17.10
N GLU A 411 -9.23 21.34 -17.37
CA GLU A 411 -9.76 22.70 -17.43
C GLU A 411 -10.15 23.24 -16.05
N ILE A 412 -10.13 22.44 -14.98
CA ILE A 412 -10.45 22.87 -13.62
C ILE A 412 -9.22 23.52 -12.98
N GLU A 413 -9.33 24.74 -12.54
CA GLU A 413 -8.36 25.44 -11.69
C GLU A 413 -9.02 25.86 -10.37
N LYS A 414 -8.25 26.30 -9.38
CA LYS A 414 -8.82 26.84 -8.15
C LYS A 414 -9.76 28.00 -8.50
N PHE A 415 -11.01 27.90 -8.06
CA PHE A 415 -12.12 28.83 -8.28
C PHE A 415 -12.68 28.84 -9.69
N THR A 416 -11.92 28.70 -10.75
CA THR A 416 -12.31 29.00 -12.14
C THR A 416 -12.19 27.79 -13.07
N LEU A 417 -12.95 27.86 -14.17
CA LEU A 417 -12.82 26.96 -15.31
C LEU A 417 -12.06 27.66 -16.45
N LYS A 418 -11.09 26.98 -17.03
CA LYS A 418 -10.51 27.38 -18.32
C LYS A 418 -11.50 27.14 -19.45
N ASP A 419 -11.21 27.69 -20.62
CA ASP A 419 -12.01 27.42 -21.81
C ASP A 419 -12.10 25.94 -22.13
N ALA A 420 -13.30 25.46 -22.44
CA ALA A 420 -13.53 24.09 -22.84
C ALA A 420 -12.80 23.78 -24.15
N LYS A 421 -12.10 22.66 -24.17
CA LYS A 421 -11.38 22.16 -25.36
C LYS A 421 -12.17 21.10 -26.12
N ASN A 422 -13.27 20.63 -25.55
CA ASN A 422 -14.07 19.56 -26.12
C ASN A 422 -15.54 19.96 -26.17
N TYR A 423 -16.23 19.38 -27.12
CA TYR A 423 -17.66 19.51 -27.32
C TYR A 423 -18.27 18.12 -27.46
N ILE A 424 -19.56 17.96 -27.10
CA ILE A 424 -20.27 16.70 -27.14
C ILE A 424 -21.72 16.93 -27.58
N PHE A 425 -22.25 16.00 -28.37
CA PHE A 425 -23.70 15.88 -28.53
C PHE A 425 -24.26 15.17 -27.30
N TYR A 426 -25.13 15.87 -26.56
CA TYR A 426 -25.69 15.32 -25.34
C TYR A 426 -26.85 14.38 -25.66
N ASP A 427 -26.51 13.10 -25.71
CA ASP A 427 -27.48 12.01 -25.82
C ASP A 427 -27.26 11.03 -24.66
N ARG A 428 -28.15 11.13 -23.67
CA ARG A 428 -28.08 10.40 -22.42
C ARG A 428 -27.99 8.90 -22.61
N ASP A 429 -28.77 8.36 -23.57
CA ASP A 429 -28.90 6.92 -23.78
C ASP A 429 -27.66 6.31 -24.46
N SER A 430 -26.88 7.16 -25.13
CA SER A 430 -25.63 6.75 -25.77
C SER A 430 -24.44 6.65 -24.81
N PHE A 431 -24.54 7.15 -23.58
CA PHE A 431 -23.43 7.18 -22.63
C PHE A 431 -23.37 5.90 -21.78
N GLN A 432 -22.16 5.47 -21.44
CA GLN A 432 -21.94 4.33 -20.57
C GLN A 432 -22.46 4.57 -19.15
N GLN A 433 -22.23 5.79 -18.62
CA GLN A 433 -22.73 6.20 -17.31
C GLN A 433 -22.97 7.71 -17.31
N VAL A 434 -24.15 8.09 -16.83
CA VAL A 434 -24.60 9.45 -16.73
C VAL A 434 -25.41 9.61 -15.44
N ALA A 435 -25.24 10.74 -14.73
CA ALA A 435 -26.04 11.08 -13.56
C ALA A 435 -27.38 11.71 -13.98
N LYS A 436 -28.17 12.18 -13.02
CA LYS A 436 -29.40 12.90 -13.29
C LYS A 436 -29.11 14.25 -13.94
N ASP A 437 -29.99 14.67 -14.87
CA ASP A 437 -29.81 15.90 -15.63
C ASP A 437 -29.89 17.15 -14.74
N ASP A 438 -30.74 17.15 -13.72
CA ASP A 438 -30.88 18.22 -12.75
C ASP A 438 -29.54 18.57 -12.07
N ILE A 439 -28.65 17.57 -11.85
CA ILE A 439 -27.34 17.82 -11.27
C ILE A 439 -26.39 18.44 -12.31
N TYR A 440 -26.41 17.95 -13.56
CA TYR A 440 -25.58 18.57 -14.61
C TYR A 440 -26.04 19.97 -14.95
N ARG A 441 -27.36 20.22 -14.92
CA ARG A 441 -27.99 21.48 -15.30
C ARG A 441 -28.27 22.42 -14.11
N ALA A 442 -27.76 22.09 -12.93
CA ALA A 442 -27.91 22.97 -11.76
C ALA A 442 -27.37 24.36 -12.06
N GLU A 443 -28.10 25.38 -11.59
CA GLU A 443 -27.78 26.82 -11.77
C GLU A 443 -26.43 27.17 -11.13
N GLU A 444 -26.14 26.55 -9.98
CA GLU A 444 -24.87 26.67 -9.29
C GLU A 444 -24.35 25.29 -8.87
N LYS A 445 -23.09 25.01 -9.14
CA LYS A 445 -22.40 23.81 -8.67
C LYS A 445 -20.91 24.02 -8.57
N LEU A 446 -20.27 23.19 -7.76
CA LEU A 446 -18.83 23.05 -7.69
C LEU A 446 -18.39 21.85 -8.48
N VAL A 447 -17.23 21.95 -9.11
CA VAL A 447 -16.62 20.87 -9.87
C VAL A 447 -15.18 20.68 -9.42
N TYR A 448 -14.74 19.44 -9.35
CA TYR A 448 -13.40 19.15 -8.84
C TYR A 448 -12.67 18.06 -9.62
N LYS A 449 -11.33 18.12 -9.59
CA LYS A 449 -10.48 17.11 -10.20
C LYS A 449 -10.60 15.80 -9.44
N PHE A 450 -10.91 14.71 -10.15
CA PHE A 450 -10.98 13.37 -9.54
C PHE A 450 -9.60 12.79 -9.23
N VAL A 451 -8.63 12.98 -10.15
CA VAL A 451 -7.24 12.53 -9.94
C VAL A 451 -6.39 13.77 -9.65
N SER A 452 -6.05 13.94 -8.40
CA SER A 452 -5.24 15.05 -7.90
C SER A 452 -4.75 14.73 -6.49
N ASN A 453 -3.54 15.13 -6.17
CA ASN A 453 -3.02 15.13 -4.80
C ASN A 453 -3.41 16.40 -4.02
N LYS A 454 -4.14 17.32 -4.65
CA LYS A 454 -4.61 18.57 -4.04
C LYS A 454 -6.11 18.74 -4.27
N LEU A 455 -6.78 19.39 -3.33
CA LEU A 455 -8.14 19.86 -3.52
C LEU A 455 -8.12 21.02 -4.53
N ILE A 456 -8.79 20.83 -5.66
CA ILE A 456 -8.93 21.86 -6.70
C ILE A 456 -10.38 21.86 -7.12
N PHE A 457 -11.10 22.92 -6.70
CA PHE A 457 -12.50 23.13 -6.99
C PHE A 457 -12.70 24.39 -7.82
N ALA A 458 -13.60 24.33 -8.80
CA ALA A 458 -14.06 25.46 -9.57
C ALA A 458 -15.56 25.67 -9.41
N TYR A 459 -16.00 26.89 -9.61
CA TYR A 459 -17.42 27.29 -9.63
C TYR A 459 -17.96 27.19 -11.05
N ASP A 460 -19.14 26.62 -11.22
CA ASP A 460 -19.87 26.59 -12.47
C ASP A 460 -21.32 27.09 -12.26
N ASN A 461 -21.68 28.15 -12.97
CA ASN A 461 -23.02 28.71 -13.06
C ASN A 461 -23.53 28.75 -14.51
N SER A 462 -22.99 27.94 -15.38
CA SER A 462 -23.29 27.90 -16.81
C SER A 462 -23.94 26.61 -17.26
N SER A 463 -24.42 25.80 -16.30
CA SER A 463 -25.02 24.47 -16.56
C SER A 463 -24.14 23.56 -17.42
N SER A 464 -22.82 23.67 -17.25
CA SER A 464 -21.81 22.97 -18.07
C SER A 464 -21.80 21.47 -17.85
N LEU A 465 -21.35 20.74 -18.88
CA LEU A 465 -21.14 19.29 -18.82
C LEU A 465 -19.68 18.94 -18.47
N PHE A 466 -19.50 17.83 -17.79
CA PHE A 466 -18.20 17.36 -17.32
C PHE A 466 -17.99 15.88 -17.63
N LEU A 467 -16.77 15.51 -18.02
CA LEU A 467 -16.34 14.12 -18.15
C LEU A 467 -15.90 13.54 -16.79
N ASN A 468 -15.82 12.23 -16.70
CA ASN A 468 -15.49 11.47 -15.48
C ASN A 468 -14.12 11.74 -14.83
N SER A 469 -13.28 12.57 -15.44
CA SER A 469 -12.08 13.13 -14.79
C SER A 469 -12.38 14.35 -13.93
N ALA A 470 -13.62 14.84 -13.97
CA ALA A 470 -14.18 15.92 -13.16
C ALA A 470 -15.46 15.43 -12.51
N ASN A 471 -15.61 15.66 -11.22
CA ASN A 471 -16.82 15.31 -10.47
C ASN A 471 -17.55 16.57 -10.01
N ILE A 472 -18.82 16.43 -9.69
CA ILE A 472 -19.73 17.51 -9.37
C ILE A 472 -20.16 17.41 -7.91
N LEU A 473 -20.23 18.56 -7.27
CA LEU A 473 -20.75 18.79 -5.92
C LEU A 473 -21.72 19.96 -5.92
N ILE A 474 -22.95 19.73 -5.48
CA ILE A 474 -23.89 20.79 -5.12
C ILE A 474 -23.91 20.81 -3.59
N PRO A 475 -23.21 21.76 -2.95
CA PRO A 475 -23.08 21.78 -1.50
C PRO A 475 -24.41 22.14 -0.82
N ASN A 476 -24.62 21.55 0.36
CA ASN A 476 -25.74 21.88 1.22
C ASN A 476 -25.26 21.96 2.68
N ILE A 477 -24.75 23.13 3.06
CA ILE A 477 -24.31 23.43 4.42
C ILE A 477 -25.14 24.61 4.95
N PRO A 478 -25.84 24.46 6.07
CA PRO A 478 -26.68 25.53 6.63
C PRO A 478 -25.88 26.82 6.90
N GLY A 479 -26.34 27.92 6.36
CA GLY A 479 -25.74 29.25 6.56
C GLY A 479 -24.50 29.52 5.70
N MET A 480 -24.23 28.69 4.70
CA MET A 480 -23.12 28.89 3.75
C MET A 480 -23.63 28.89 2.31
N SER A 481 -23.23 29.91 1.54
CA SER A 481 -23.41 29.94 0.08
C SER A 481 -22.50 28.92 -0.61
N THR A 482 -22.82 28.57 -1.85
CA THR A 482 -21.97 27.72 -2.70
C THR A 482 -20.53 28.27 -2.83
N LYS A 483 -20.42 29.62 -2.91
CA LYS A 483 -19.13 30.31 -3.02
C LYS A 483 -18.32 30.26 -1.72
N THR A 484 -18.99 30.37 -0.59
CA THR A 484 -18.35 30.20 0.72
C THR A 484 -17.79 28.76 0.88
N VAL A 485 -18.58 27.75 0.53
CA VAL A 485 -18.07 26.36 0.55
C VAL A 485 -16.88 26.19 -0.40
N LEU A 486 -16.90 26.84 -1.57
CA LEU A 486 -15.77 26.86 -2.50
C LEU A 486 -14.52 27.49 -1.87
N ALA A 487 -14.68 28.60 -1.14
CA ALA A 487 -13.58 29.27 -0.44
C ALA A 487 -12.92 28.33 0.57
N PHE A 488 -13.72 27.65 1.41
CA PHE A 488 -13.22 26.65 2.35
C PHE A 488 -12.47 25.52 1.63
N LEU A 489 -13.08 24.90 0.63
CA LEU A 489 -12.49 23.75 -0.08
C LEU A 489 -11.20 24.06 -0.84
N ASN A 490 -11.00 25.32 -1.26
CA ASN A 490 -9.77 25.77 -1.92
C ASN A 490 -8.77 26.41 -0.95
N SER A 491 -9.10 26.57 0.34
CA SER A 491 -8.18 27.11 1.34
C SER A 491 -7.01 26.18 1.63
N ASN A 492 -5.91 26.77 2.09
CA ASN A 492 -4.75 26.02 2.53
C ASN A 492 -5.09 25.13 3.73
N LEU A 493 -5.96 25.58 4.64
CA LEU A 493 -6.38 24.80 5.80
C LEU A 493 -7.11 23.50 5.39
N TYR A 494 -8.02 23.57 4.42
CA TYR A 494 -8.73 22.37 3.96
C TYR A 494 -7.85 21.47 3.10
N GLN A 495 -6.89 22.04 2.37
CA GLN A 495 -5.86 21.25 1.71
C GLN A 495 -5.06 20.44 2.72
N PHE A 496 -4.56 21.09 3.78
CA PHE A 496 -3.85 20.45 4.89
C PHE A 496 -4.71 19.35 5.54
N LEU A 497 -5.95 19.68 5.92
CA LEU A 497 -6.87 18.74 6.55
C LEU A 497 -7.12 17.50 5.68
N TYR A 498 -7.35 17.69 4.39
CA TYR A 498 -7.59 16.60 3.45
C TYR A 498 -6.36 15.71 3.29
N GLU A 499 -5.19 16.30 3.16
CA GLU A 499 -3.92 15.60 3.03
C GLU A 499 -3.62 14.75 4.27
N LYS A 500 -3.77 15.33 5.46
CA LYS A 500 -3.47 14.64 6.73
C LYS A 500 -4.48 13.54 7.08
N LEU A 501 -5.77 13.74 6.79
CA LEU A 501 -6.80 12.77 7.14
C LEU A 501 -7.06 11.72 6.06
N PHE A 502 -6.68 11.96 4.80
CA PHE A 502 -7.04 11.04 3.70
C PHE A 502 -5.85 10.66 2.82
N GLY A 503 -4.98 11.59 2.44
CA GLY A 503 -3.70 11.36 1.76
C GLY A 503 -3.75 10.52 0.47
N GLU A 504 -4.89 10.49 -0.25
CA GLU A 504 -5.06 9.67 -1.46
C GLU A 504 -4.80 10.46 -2.74
N LEU A 505 -4.29 9.76 -3.79
CA LEU A 505 -4.12 10.33 -5.14
C LEU A 505 -5.44 10.62 -5.86
N LYS A 506 -6.56 10.17 -5.32
CA LYS A 506 -7.90 10.40 -5.86
C LYS A 506 -8.75 11.15 -4.85
N VAL A 507 -9.36 12.23 -5.30
CA VAL A 507 -10.30 13.00 -4.49
C VAL A 507 -11.66 12.28 -4.52
N LEU A 508 -11.89 11.46 -3.50
CA LEU A 508 -13.08 10.60 -3.42
C LEU A 508 -14.25 11.31 -2.72
N LYS A 509 -15.47 11.12 -3.24
CA LYS A 509 -16.71 11.58 -2.60
C LYS A 509 -16.79 11.15 -1.13
N GLY A 510 -16.43 9.90 -0.82
CA GLY A 510 -16.47 9.38 0.55
C GLY A 510 -15.68 10.24 1.53
N ASN A 511 -14.44 10.59 1.16
CA ASN A 511 -13.55 11.42 1.96
C ASN A 511 -14.05 12.87 2.04
N LEU A 512 -14.45 13.46 0.89
CA LEU A 512 -14.98 14.81 0.86
C LEU A 512 -16.25 14.97 1.70
N SER A 513 -17.13 13.95 1.71
CA SER A 513 -18.39 14.01 2.47
C SER A 513 -18.18 14.06 3.99
N GLU A 514 -16.99 13.65 4.46
CA GLU A 514 -16.61 13.69 5.87
C GLU A 514 -15.94 15.01 6.30
N LEU A 515 -15.54 15.85 5.34
CA LEU A 515 -14.88 17.12 5.66
C LEU A 515 -15.77 17.95 6.60
N PRO A 516 -15.21 18.38 7.74
CA PRO A 516 -15.93 19.11 8.77
C PRO A 516 -16.09 20.60 8.39
N PHE A 517 -17.25 21.20 8.69
CA PHE A 517 -17.52 22.61 8.47
C PHE A 517 -18.05 23.27 9.74
N PRO A 518 -17.59 24.49 10.06
CA PRO A 518 -18.04 25.24 11.23
C PRO A 518 -19.41 25.87 10.99
N ARG A 519 -20.03 26.35 12.07
CA ARG A 519 -21.10 27.35 11.93
C ARG A 519 -20.46 28.73 11.75
N ILE A 520 -20.88 29.47 10.76
CA ILE A 520 -20.49 30.87 10.53
C ILE A 520 -21.73 31.78 10.57
N ASP A 521 -21.49 33.08 10.78
CA ASP A 521 -22.52 34.08 10.67
C ASP A 521 -22.66 34.62 9.22
N SER A 522 -23.75 35.35 8.95
CA SER A 522 -24.00 35.90 7.63
C SER A 522 -22.98 36.95 7.19
N LYS A 523 -22.26 37.57 8.12
CA LYS A 523 -21.20 38.53 7.79
C LYS A 523 -20.00 37.81 7.16
N ILE A 524 -19.55 36.70 7.75
CA ILE A 524 -18.45 35.89 7.21
C ILE A 524 -18.86 35.28 5.87
N ASP A 525 -20.10 34.74 5.75
CA ASP A 525 -20.60 34.20 4.48
C ASP A 525 -20.57 35.23 3.35
N ASN A 526 -21.08 36.47 3.62
CA ASN A 526 -21.08 37.56 2.65
C ASN A 526 -19.64 37.99 2.28
N GLU A 527 -18.74 38.09 3.26
CA GLU A 527 -17.34 38.49 3.04
C GLU A 527 -16.61 37.51 2.15
N LEU A 528 -16.72 36.21 2.44
CA LEU A 528 -16.11 35.14 1.61
C LEU A 528 -16.75 35.07 0.22
N THR A 529 -18.07 35.23 0.11
CA THR A 529 -18.78 35.28 -1.17
C THR A 529 -18.27 36.43 -2.04
N LEU A 530 -18.14 37.65 -1.48
CA LEU A 530 -17.60 38.81 -2.20
C LEU A 530 -16.15 38.57 -2.67
N MET A 531 -15.29 37.99 -1.84
CA MET A 531 -13.91 37.68 -2.25
C MET A 531 -13.87 36.66 -3.39
N VAL A 532 -14.73 35.64 -3.35
CA VAL A 532 -14.85 34.69 -4.46
C VAL A 532 -15.36 35.36 -5.72
N ASP A 533 -16.34 36.28 -5.63
CA ASP A 533 -16.81 37.07 -6.78
C ASP A 533 -15.71 37.96 -7.38
N GLU A 534 -14.87 38.56 -6.54
CA GLU A 534 -13.71 39.32 -7.02
C GLU A 534 -12.68 38.43 -7.74
N ILE A 535 -12.55 37.16 -7.36
CA ILE A 535 -11.71 36.20 -8.10
C ILE A 535 -12.38 35.85 -9.44
N LEU A 536 -13.67 35.48 -9.41
CA LEU A 536 -14.39 34.96 -10.58
C LEU A 536 -14.58 36.01 -11.67
N TYR A 537 -14.93 37.23 -11.28
CA TYR A 537 -15.36 38.29 -12.20
C TYR A 537 -14.43 39.49 -12.22
N GLY A 538 -13.66 39.70 -11.16
CA GLY A 538 -12.74 40.85 -11.03
C GLY A 538 -11.29 40.53 -11.36
N GLY A 539 -10.94 39.28 -11.60
CA GLY A 539 -9.58 38.82 -11.89
C GLY A 539 -8.57 39.07 -10.76
N LYS A 540 -9.03 39.31 -9.52
CA LYS A 540 -8.19 39.56 -8.36
C LYS A 540 -7.78 38.25 -7.70
N ASN A 541 -6.56 38.17 -7.17
CA ASN A 541 -6.17 37.07 -6.29
C ASN A 541 -6.54 37.42 -4.84
N ARG A 542 -7.44 36.68 -4.23
CA ARG A 542 -7.90 36.83 -2.85
C ARG A 542 -7.63 35.62 -1.98
N GLN A 543 -6.76 34.69 -2.45
CA GLN A 543 -6.49 33.44 -1.73
C GLN A 543 -6.00 33.70 -0.30
N LYS A 544 -5.08 34.65 -0.14
CA LYS A 544 -4.49 34.96 1.17
C LYS A 544 -5.52 35.48 2.17
N GLU A 545 -6.36 36.43 1.75
CA GLU A 545 -7.39 37.00 2.60
C GLU A 545 -8.47 35.97 2.96
N ILE A 546 -8.83 35.10 2.02
CA ILE A 546 -9.71 33.94 2.28
C ILE A 546 -9.11 33.03 3.34
N ASP A 547 -7.84 32.67 3.22
CA ASP A 547 -7.14 31.82 4.19
C ASP A 547 -7.09 32.48 5.58
N GLU A 548 -6.82 33.79 5.67
CA GLU A 548 -6.81 34.55 6.93
C GLU A 548 -8.18 34.53 7.64
N ILE A 549 -9.29 34.66 6.90
CA ILE A 549 -10.64 34.58 7.47
C ILE A 549 -10.89 33.17 8.00
N ILE A 550 -10.55 32.15 7.22
CA ILE A 550 -10.79 30.74 7.58
C ILE A 550 -9.95 30.37 8.81
N TYR A 551 -8.69 30.80 8.89
CA TYR A 551 -7.87 30.61 10.09
C TYR A 551 -8.49 31.26 11.33
N LYS A 552 -9.02 32.47 11.21
CA LYS A 552 -9.73 33.15 12.31
C LYS A 552 -10.99 32.41 12.75
N VAL A 553 -11.75 31.86 11.82
CA VAL A 553 -12.95 31.05 12.14
C VAL A 553 -12.60 29.86 13.02
N PHE A 554 -11.46 29.24 12.79
CA PHE A 554 -10.98 28.11 13.59
C PHE A 554 -10.04 28.51 14.74
N GLU A 555 -9.77 29.83 14.94
CA GLU A 555 -8.84 30.33 15.95
C GLU A 555 -7.41 29.76 15.82
N ILE A 556 -6.92 29.68 14.59
CA ILE A 556 -5.57 29.22 14.27
C ILE A 556 -4.66 30.43 14.13
N ASP A 557 -3.79 30.62 15.11
CA ASP A 557 -2.94 31.82 15.22
C ASP A 557 -1.64 31.74 14.40
N ASN A 558 -1.22 30.54 14.03
CA ASN A 558 0.04 30.36 13.29
C ASN A 558 -0.13 29.39 12.11
N PRO A 559 -0.32 29.94 10.90
CA PRO A 559 -0.55 29.16 9.68
C PRO A 559 0.71 28.47 9.10
N LEU A 560 1.92 28.71 9.62
CA LEU A 560 3.19 28.19 9.07
C LEU A 560 3.28 26.67 8.90
N ILE A 561 2.33 25.93 9.46
CA ILE A 561 2.23 24.46 9.27
C ILE A 561 1.38 24.09 8.07
N VAL A 562 0.58 25.04 7.60
CA VAL A 562 -0.45 24.84 6.59
C VAL A 562 -0.01 25.40 5.23
N GLU A 563 1.10 26.13 5.19
CA GLU A 563 1.73 26.63 3.98
C GLU A 563 2.76 25.64 3.41
#